data_391891c206c84811574e2e24091690cc
#
_entry.id   391891c206c84811574e2e24091690cc
#
_cell.length_a   1.000
_cell.length_b   1.000
_cell.length_c   1.000
_cell.angle_alpha   90.00
_cell.angle_beta   90.00
_cell.angle_gamma   90.00
#
_symmetry.space_group_name_H-M   'P 1'
#
loop_
_entity.id
_entity.type
_entity.pdbx_description
1 polymer ?
#
loop_
_entity_poly.entity_id
_entity_poly.type
_entity_poly.pdbx_seq_one_letter_code
_entity_poly.pdbx_strand_id
1 'polypeptide(L)'
;LFIIHCSSDVSSEDILSDNNGNEGGGGFTGGGNQTIPELTVELISTYNDQTASFATPYGSFMRNFIVHTPPNFDYQTESLPLLFVLHGYTGRAPSIREYSGFDQIADEERFIVVYVQGTTDQFGNTGWNVNVVASFLGVDDVGFFKALIKYFKASYNIDSNKIFSSGMSLGGFMSYRLACELEEINSIG
;
A
#
# COMPACT_ATOMS: atom_id res chain seq x y z
N LEU A 1 -0.02 22.90 3.52
CA LEU A 1 0.74 22.20 2.49
C LEU A 1 2.09 21.79 3.10
N PHE A 2 2.22 20.56 3.55
CA PHE A 2 3.51 20.06 3.99
C PHE A 2 4.25 19.54 2.76
N ILE A 3 5.37 20.16 2.43
CA ILE A 3 6.30 19.65 1.43
C ILE A 3 7.14 18.60 2.14
N ILE A 4 6.90 17.32 1.82
CA ILE A 4 7.73 16.21 2.28
C ILE A 4 8.98 16.19 1.40
N HIS A 5 10.13 16.48 1.98
CA HIS A 5 11.41 16.33 1.31
C HIS A 5 11.89 14.90 1.53
N CYS A 6 11.72 14.05 0.53
CA CYS A 6 12.32 12.72 0.52
C CYS A 6 13.77 12.85 0.07
N SER A 7 14.71 12.81 1.01
CA SER A 7 16.14 12.75 0.68
C SER A 7 16.49 11.33 0.26
N SER A 8 16.84 11.15 -1.00
CA SER A 8 17.35 9.88 -1.55
C SER A 8 18.85 9.66 -1.26
N ASP A 9 19.49 10.58 -0.52
CA ASP A 9 20.91 10.54 -0.26
C ASP A 9 21.22 9.94 1.13
N VAL A 10 21.06 8.63 1.27
CA VAL A 10 21.90 7.87 2.18
C VAL A 10 23.05 7.30 1.35
N SER A 11 24.10 8.09 1.19
CA SER A 11 25.35 7.61 0.66
C SER A 11 25.93 6.53 1.60
N SER A 12 26.31 5.41 1.01
CA SER A 12 26.84 4.22 1.66
C SER A 12 28.26 4.41 2.26
N GLU A 13 28.64 5.60 2.73
CA GLU A 13 30.00 5.90 3.17
C GLU A 13 30.21 6.06 4.68
N ASP A 14 29.15 6.06 5.52
CA ASP A 14 29.31 6.34 6.96
C ASP A 14 29.22 5.12 7.90
N ILE A 15 29.36 3.90 7.39
CA ILE A 15 29.55 2.71 8.23
C ILE A 15 30.78 1.93 7.77
N LEU A 16 31.95 2.47 8.05
CA LEU A 16 33.20 1.72 7.98
C LEU A 16 33.95 1.83 9.30
N SER A 17 33.90 0.79 10.10
CA SER A 17 35.08 0.08 10.56
C SER A 17 34.68 -1.01 11.55
N ASP A 18 34.62 -2.25 11.13
CA ASP A 18 35.43 -3.30 11.72
C ASP A 18 35.38 -4.57 10.86
N ASN A 19 36.59 -5.06 10.59
CA ASN A 19 36.87 -6.23 9.78
C ASN A 19 36.32 -7.52 10.38
N ASN A 20 35.62 -8.36 9.62
CA ASN A 20 36.12 -9.71 9.35
C ASN A 20 35.35 -10.35 8.19
N GLY A 21 36.08 -10.90 7.25
CA GLY A 21 35.57 -11.39 5.98
C GLY A 21 34.73 -12.66 6.10
N ASN A 22 33.70 -12.69 5.28
CA ASN A 22 33.33 -13.89 4.52
C ASN A 22 32.55 -13.47 3.27
N GLU A 23 33.01 -13.94 2.12
CA GLU A 23 32.47 -13.61 0.82
C GLU A 23 31.13 -14.31 0.57
N GLY A 24 30.16 -13.56 0.11
CA GLY A 24 28.84 -14.03 -0.34
C GLY A 24 28.09 -12.88 -0.99
N GLY A 25 28.61 -12.36 -2.10
CA GLY A 25 28.04 -11.24 -2.81
C GLY A 25 26.72 -11.59 -3.50
N GLY A 26 25.65 -10.97 -3.05
CA GLY A 26 24.40 -10.80 -3.77
C GLY A 26 24.16 -9.31 -3.99
N GLY A 27 24.85 -8.72 -4.96
CA GLY A 27 24.68 -7.32 -5.31
C GLY A 27 23.27 -7.06 -5.87
N PHE A 28 22.51 -6.25 -5.20
CA PHE A 28 21.32 -5.61 -5.76
C PHE A 28 21.80 -4.52 -6.73
N THR A 29 21.98 -4.86 -7.98
CA THR A 29 22.18 -3.86 -9.03
C THR A 29 20.81 -3.31 -9.43
N GLY A 30 20.63 -2.04 -9.15
CA GLY A 30 19.45 -1.27 -9.46
C GLY A 30 19.15 -1.14 -10.96
N GLY A 31 17.92 -0.72 -11.26
CA GLY A 31 17.57 -0.04 -12.50
C GLY A 31 17.26 -0.93 -13.70
N GLY A 32 16.70 -2.11 -13.51
CA GLY A 32 15.95 -2.79 -14.56
C GLY A 32 14.53 -2.23 -14.60
N ASN A 33 14.01 -1.99 -15.80
CA ASN A 33 12.60 -1.66 -16.04
C ASN A 33 11.74 -2.88 -15.61
N GLN A 34 11.52 -3.01 -14.27
CA GLN A 34 10.74 -4.11 -13.74
C GLN A 34 9.29 -3.91 -14.16
N THR A 35 8.80 -4.81 -14.97
CA THR A 35 7.40 -4.82 -15.39
C THR A 35 6.54 -4.96 -14.13
N ILE A 36 5.68 -3.96 -13.88
CA ILE A 36 4.73 -4.02 -12.77
C ILE A 36 3.83 -5.23 -13.02
N PRO A 37 3.77 -6.21 -12.10
CA PRO A 37 2.95 -7.40 -12.29
C PRO A 37 1.47 -7.03 -12.43
N GLU A 38 0.77 -7.80 -13.22
CA GLU A 38 -0.68 -7.74 -13.28
C GLU A 38 -1.27 -8.58 -12.14
N LEU A 39 -2.21 -8.00 -11.39
CA LEU A 39 -2.83 -8.70 -10.27
C LEU A 39 -4.01 -9.55 -10.76
N THR A 40 -4.04 -10.81 -10.37
CA THR A 40 -5.22 -11.67 -10.49
C THR A 40 -6.02 -11.53 -9.20
N VAL A 41 -7.04 -10.68 -9.23
CA VAL A 41 -7.83 -10.33 -8.05
C VAL A 41 -9.08 -11.21 -7.98
N GLU A 42 -9.27 -11.87 -6.84
CA GLU A 42 -10.41 -12.73 -6.57
C GLU A 42 -11.32 -12.10 -5.50
N LEU A 43 -12.63 -12.10 -5.75
CA LEU A 43 -13.63 -11.70 -4.77
C LEU A 43 -13.74 -12.78 -3.68
N ILE A 44 -13.52 -12.40 -2.41
CA ILE A 44 -13.67 -13.30 -1.26
C ILE A 44 -15.10 -13.26 -0.71
N SER A 45 -15.60 -12.04 -0.46
CA SER A 45 -16.92 -11.81 0.13
C SER A 45 -17.43 -10.41 -0.15
N THR A 46 -18.75 -10.24 -0.11
CA THR A 46 -19.41 -8.94 -0.13
C THR A 46 -19.98 -8.63 1.25
N TYR A 47 -19.87 -7.40 1.70
CA TYR A 47 -20.51 -6.91 2.92
C TYR A 47 -21.88 -6.29 2.60
N ASN A 48 -21.94 -5.58 1.48
CA ASN A 48 -23.14 -4.96 0.91
C ASN A 48 -22.87 -4.61 -0.57
N ASP A 49 -23.77 -3.91 -1.22
CA ASP A 49 -23.66 -3.55 -2.65
C ASP A 49 -22.45 -2.62 -2.95
N GLN A 50 -21.90 -1.97 -1.93
CA GLN A 50 -20.82 -0.99 -2.07
C GLN A 50 -19.49 -1.50 -1.54
N THR A 51 -19.49 -2.54 -0.72
CA THR A 51 -18.27 -2.99 0.00
C THR A 51 -18.05 -4.47 -0.17
N ALA A 52 -16.86 -4.81 -0.63
CA ALA A 52 -16.42 -6.20 -0.80
C ALA A 52 -14.96 -6.40 -0.40
N SER A 53 -14.60 -7.61 -0.02
CA SER A 53 -13.21 -8.01 0.21
C SER A 53 -12.69 -8.90 -0.90
N PHE A 54 -11.40 -8.72 -1.17
CA PHE A 54 -10.70 -9.34 -2.28
C PHE A 54 -9.38 -9.94 -1.81
N ALA A 55 -8.89 -10.92 -2.57
CA ALA A 55 -7.54 -11.46 -2.44
C ALA A 55 -6.81 -11.49 -3.77
N THR A 56 -5.50 -11.40 -3.71
CA THR A 56 -4.62 -11.54 -4.88
C THR A 56 -3.27 -12.10 -4.45
N PRO A 57 -2.67 -13.03 -5.21
CA PRO A 57 -1.30 -13.43 -4.98
C PRO A 57 -0.35 -12.28 -5.36
N TYR A 58 0.66 -12.03 -4.52
CA TYR A 58 1.76 -11.12 -4.81
C TYR A 58 3.05 -11.60 -4.17
N GLY A 59 4.04 -11.93 -4.98
CA GLY A 59 5.25 -12.61 -4.52
C GLY A 59 4.89 -13.96 -3.86
N SER A 60 5.37 -14.17 -2.64
CA SER A 60 5.10 -15.38 -1.86
C SER A 60 3.88 -15.27 -0.94
N PHE A 61 3.12 -14.19 -1.03
CA PHE A 61 2.02 -13.90 -0.11
C PHE A 61 0.67 -13.85 -0.83
N MET A 62 -0.38 -14.31 -0.14
CA MET A 62 -1.74 -13.89 -0.46
C MET A 62 -1.98 -12.53 0.21
N ARG A 63 -2.33 -11.54 -0.60
CA ARG A 63 -2.59 -10.17 -0.15
C ARG A 63 -4.09 -9.91 -0.19
N ASN A 64 -4.63 -9.42 0.91
CA ASN A 64 -6.05 -9.14 1.04
C ASN A 64 -6.31 -7.64 1.15
N PHE A 65 -7.46 -7.19 0.68
CA PHE A 65 -7.91 -5.82 0.83
C PHE A 65 -9.43 -5.73 0.76
N ILE A 66 -9.99 -4.68 1.36
CA ILE A 66 -11.41 -4.37 1.31
C ILE A 66 -11.56 -3.11 0.46
N VAL A 67 -12.48 -3.13 -0.48
CA VAL A 67 -12.84 -1.96 -1.30
C VAL A 67 -14.23 -1.49 -0.89
N HIS A 68 -14.35 -0.19 -0.68
CA HIS A 68 -15.62 0.49 -0.56
C HIS A 68 -15.75 1.54 -1.66
N THR A 69 -16.87 1.50 -2.39
CA THR A 69 -17.19 2.45 -3.45
C THR A 69 -18.42 3.27 -3.05
N PRO A 70 -18.50 4.56 -3.41
CA PRO A 70 -19.69 5.34 -3.12
C PRO A 70 -20.93 4.78 -3.82
N PRO A 71 -22.15 5.06 -3.30
CA PRO A 71 -23.38 4.54 -3.88
C PRO A 71 -23.58 5.05 -5.32
N ASN A 72 -24.15 4.18 -6.15
CA ASN A 72 -24.42 4.46 -7.58
C ASN A 72 -23.15 4.89 -8.35
N PHE A 73 -21.98 4.38 -7.98
CA PHE A 73 -20.74 4.62 -8.71
C PHE A 73 -20.76 3.92 -10.07
N ASP A 74 -20.52 4.70 -11.11
CA ASP A 74 -20.37 4.18 -12.48
C ASP A 74 -18.93 4.41 -12.98
N TYR A 75 -18.12 3.36 -12.95
CA TYR A 75 -16.72 3.39 -13.39
C TYR A 75 -16.52 3.72 -14.87
N GLN A 76 -17.58 3.72 -15.70
CA GLN A 76 -17.49 4.09 -17.11
C GLN A 76 -17.60 5.59 -17.34
N THR A 77 -18.33 6.28 -16.49
CA THR A 77 -18.63 7.71 -16.68
C THR A 77 -18.02 8.60 -15.60
N GLU A 78 -17.65 8.05 -14.45
CA GLU A 78 -17.17 8.81 -13.29
C GLU A 78 -15.72 8.46 -12.96
N SER A 79 -14.85 9.46 -12.89
CA SER A 79 -13.46 9.32 -12.47
C SER A 79 -13.31 9.79 -11.02
N LEU A 80 -12.97 8.88 -10.10
CA LEU A 80 -12.95 9.13 -8.66
C LEU A 80 -11.55 9.15 -8.06
N PRO A 81 -11.36 9.91 -6.97
CA PRO A 81 -10.18 9.77 -6.11
C PRO A 81 -10.08 8.37 -5.52
N LEU A 82 -8.84 7.95 -5.21
CA LEU A 82 -8.52 6.69 -4.54
C LEU A 82 -7.80 6.96 -3.23
N LEU A 83 -8.30 6.41 -2.13
CA LEU A 83 -7.67 6.48 -0.81
C LEU A 83 -7.28 5.07 -0.34
N PHE A 84 -5.99 4.85 -0.09
CA PHE A 84 -5.52 3.69 0.66
C PHE A 84 -5.51 4.00 2.16
N VAL A 85 -6.06 3.09 2.98
CA VAL A 85 -6.10 3.22 4.44
C VAL A 85 -5.38 2.04 5.08
N LEU A 86 -4.34 2.33 5.87
CA LEU A 86 -3.37 1.37 6.35
C LEU A 86 -3.43 1.21 7.87
N HIS A 87 -3.61 -0.03 8.32
CA HIS A 87 -3.63 -0.36 9.75
C HIS A 87 -2.24 -0.26 10.40
N GLY A 88 -2.20 -0.11 11.71
CA GLY A 88 -0.98 -0.16 12.50
C GLY A 88 -0.43 -1.58 12.68
N TYR A 89 0.71 -1.70 13.39
CA TYR A 89 1.29 -2.99 13.78
C TYR A 89 0.25 -3.83 14.53
N THR A 90 0.16 -5.12 14.23
CA THR A 90 -0.84 -6.08 14.71
C THR A 90 -2.30 -5.78 14.30
N GLY A 91 -2.53 -4.68 13.57
CA GLY A 91 -3.86 -4.28 13.11
C GLY A 91 -4.37 -5.13 11.94
N ARG A 92 -5.62 -4.87 11.55
CA ARG A 92 -6.27 -5.58 10.45
C ARG A 92 -7.08 -4.61 9.59
N ALA A 93 -7.26 -4.93 8.31
CA ALA A 93 -8.05 -4.13 7.38
C ALA A 93 -9.50 -3.89 7.86
N PRO A 94 -10.25 -4.89 8.37
CA PRO A 94 -11.59 -4.64 8.92
C PRO A 94 -11.57 -3.68 10.12
N SER A 95 -10.57 -3.80 11.00
CA SER A 95 -10.49 -2.96 12.20
C SER A 95 -10.19 -1.51 11.89
N ILE A 96 -9.27 -1.24 10.95
CA ILE A 96 -8.98 0.14 10.54
C ILE A 96 -10.13 0.76 9.75
N ARG A 97 -10.89 -0.05 8.99
CA ARG A 97 -12.11 0.39 8.32
C ARG A 97 -13.14 0.89 9.33
N GLU A 98 -13.43 0.08 10.35
CA GLU A 98 -14.38 0.43 11.41
C GLU A 98 -13.91 1.66 12.21
N TYR A 99 -12.61 1.67 12.59
CA TYR A 99 -12.01 2.76 13.37
C TYR A 99 -12.01 4.10 12.65
N SER A 100 -11.67 4.10 11.36
CA SER A 100 -11.51 5.34 10.59
C SER A 100 -12.84 5.96 10.14
N GLY A 101 -13.88 5.13 9.93
CA GLY A 101 -15.18 5.59 9.45
C GLY A 101 -15.18 6.19 8.04
N PHE A 102 -14.15 5.94 7.22
CA PHE A 102 -14.01 6.53 5.88
C PHE A 102 -15.10 6.10 4.91
N ASP A 103 -15.80 4.99 5.13
CA ASP A 103 -16.90 4.56 4.25
C ASP A 103 -17.97 5.65 4.13
N GLN A 104 -18.40 6.22 5.28
CA GLN A 104 -19.40 7.28 5.28
C GLN A 104 -18.89 8.54 4.56
N ILE A 105 -17.66 8.94 4.82
CA ILE A 105 -17.06 10.12 4.19
C ILE A 105 -16.90 9.89 2.68
N ALA A 106 -16.54 8.66 2.27
CA ALA A 106 -16.42 8.29 0.87
C ALA A 106 -17.75 8.35 0.11
N ASP A 107 -18.85 7.99 0.78
CA ASP A 107 -20.20 8.13 0.23
C ASP A 107 -20.59 9.60 0.00
N GLU A 108 -20.26 10.47 0.95
CA GLU A 108 -20.59 11.89 0.92
C GLU A 108 -19.71 12.66 -0.08
N GLU A 109 -18.38 12.42 -0.05
CA GLU A 109 -17.37 13.17 -0.81
C GLU A 109 -16.95 12.50 -2.13
N ARG A 110 -17.52 11.33 -2.41
CA ARG A 110 -17.34 10.57 -3.67
C ARG A 110 -15.89 10.22 -3.98
N PHE A 111 -15.34 9.24 -3.22
CA PHE A 111 -14.06 8.62 -3.50
C PHE A 111 -14.08 7.12 -3.17
N ILE A 112 -13.14 6.37 -3.72
CA ILE A 112 -12.98 4.94 -3.44
C ILE A 112 -12.01 4.77 -2.28
N VAL A 113 -12.38 3.95 -1.29
CA VAL A 113 -11.49 3.59 -0.17
C VAL A 113 -11.03 2.14 -0.31
N VAL A 114 -9.74 1.94 -0.11
CA VAL A 114 -9.12 0.61 -0.09
C VAL A 114 -8.40 0.38 1.23
N TYR A 115 -8.95 -0.50 2.04
CA TYR A 115 -8.34 -0.93 3.30
C TYR A 115 -7.46 -2.14 3.02
N VAL A 116 -6.15 -1.93 3.02
CA VAL A 116 -5.19 -2.97 2.66
C VAL A 116 -4.76 -3.75 3.90
N GLN A 117 -4.66 -5.09 3.76
CA GLN A 117 -4.13 -5.95 4.81
C GLN A 117 -2.63 -6.12 4.65
N GLY A 118 -1.88 -5.77 5.68
CA GLY A 118 -0.45 -6.05 5.79
C GLY A 118 -0.14 -7.55 5.89
N THR A 119 1.08 -7.93 5.57
CA THR A 119 1.54 -9.33 5.70
C THR A 119 1.61 -9.75 7.16
N THR A 120 1.62 -11.06 7.39
CA THR A 120 1.78 -11.64 8.73
C THR A 120 3.20 -12.17 8.87
N ASP A 121 3.87 -11.79 9.96
CA ASP A 121 5.20 -12.31 10.27
C ASP A 121 5.16 -13.71 10.91
N GLN A 122 6.33 -14.27 11.16
CA GLN A 122 6.48 -15.60 11.75
C GLN A 122 5.93 -15.74 13.20
N PHE A 123 5.63 -14.61 13.84
CA PHE A 123 5.05 -14.56 15.18
C PHE A 123 3.53 -14.33 15.18
N GLY A 124 2.93 -14.24 14.01
CA GLY A 124 1.49 -13.99 13.83
C GLY A 124 1.11 -12.51 13.88
N ASN A 125 2.07 -11.58 13.91
CA ASN A 125 1.82 -10.15 13.87
C ASN A 125 1.65 -9.66 12.44
N THR A 126 0.70 -8.77 12.23
CA THR A 126 0.48 -8.13 10.93
C THR A 126 1.17 -6.77 10.86
N GLY A 127 1.67 -6.41 9.69
CA GLY A 127 2.36 -5.13 9.52
C GLY A 127 2.88 -4.89 8.11
N TRP A 128 3.79 -3.93 8.01
CA TRP A 128 4.32 -3.38 6.78
C TRP A 128 5.84 -3.34 6.83
N ASN A 129 6.47 -3.55 5.69
CA ASN A 129 7.89 -3.27 5.54
C ASN A 129 8.10 -1.76 5.41
N VAL A 130 8.52 -1.15 6.50
CA VAL A 130 8.91 0.26 6.57
C VAL A 130 10.41 0.41 6.86
N ASN A 131 11.19 -0.63 6.56
CA ASN A 131 12.65 -0.72 6.75
C ASN A 131 13.14 -0.65 8.22
N VAL A 132 12.24 -0.66 9.21
CA VAL A 132 12.63 -0.60 10.64
C VAL A 132 12.14 -1.78 11.46
N VAL A 133 11.18 -2.56 10.97
CA VAL A 133 10.66 -3.76 11.65
C VAL A 133 11.25 -5.01 11.01
N ALA A 134 12.18 -5.65 11.72
CA ALA A 134 12.99 -6.74 11.17
C ALA A 134 12.18 -7.90 10.58
N SER A 135 11.02 -8.23 11.18
CA SER A 135 10.18 -9.35 10.71
C SER A 135 9.49 -9.10 9.36
N PHE A 136 9.47 -7.85 8.86
CA PHE A 136 8.90 -7.51 7.56
C PHE A 136 9.95 -7.14 6.51
N LEU A 137 11.24 -7.13 6.86
CA LEU A 137 12.31 -6.88 5.88
C LEU A 137 12.24 -7.93 4.76
N GLY A 138 12.33 -7.46 3.51
CA GLY A 138 12.22 -8.32 2.33
C GLY A 138 10.79 -8.51 1.80
N VAL A 139 9.75 -8.04 2.51
CA VAL A 139 8.41 -7.94 1.93
C VAL A 139 8.37 -6.75 0.98
N ASP A 140 7.96 -6.98 -0.26
CA ASP A 140 7.83 -5.91 -1.26
C ASP A 140 6.45 -5.24 -1.19
N ASP A 141 6.21 -4.46 -0.14
CA ASP A 141 4.96 -3.72 0.01
C ASP A 141 4.84 -2.58 -1.00
N VAL A 142 5.93 -1.88 -1.32
CA VAL A 142 5.91 -0.77 -2.29
C VAL A 142 5.53 -1.26 -3.68
N GLY A 143 6.15 -2.33 -4.15
CA GLY A 143 5.80 -2.96 -5.43
C GLY A 143 4.35 -3.47 -5.44
N PHE A 144 3.86 -4.00 -4.32
CA PHE A 144 2.46 -4.40 -4.18
C PHE A 144 1.50 -3.20 -4.34
N PHE A 145 1.76 -2.07 -3.67
CA PHE A 145 0.93 -0.86 -3.83
C PHE A 145 0.99 -0.32 -5.25
N LYS A 146 2.15 -0.36 -5.91
CA LYS A 146 2.29 0.01 -7.32
C LYS A 146 1.42 -0.88 -8.23
N ALA A 147 1.38 -2.18 -7.96
CA ALA A 147 0.51 -3.12 -8.69
C ALA A 147 -0.99 -2.88 -8.39
N LEU A 148 -1.35 -2.57 -7.12
CA LEU A 148 -2.72 -2.17 -6.76
C LEU A 148 -3.16 -0.90 -7.48
N ILE A 149 -2.33 0.14 -7.52
CA ILE A 149 -2.65 1.39 -8.23
C ILE A 149 -2.92 1.10 -9.71
N LYS A 150 -2.06 0.28 -10.36
CA LYS A 150 -2.28 -0.15 -11.74
C LYS A 150 -3.62 -0.87 -11.91
N TYR A 151 -3.94 -1.80 -11.02
CA TYR A 151 -5.20 -2.54 -11.02
C TYR A 151 -6.41 -1.60 -10.87
N PHE A 152 -6.39 -0.69 -9.88
CA PHE A 152 -7.50 0.23 -9.65
C PHE A 152 -7.70 1.20 -10.81
N LYS A 153 -6.63 1.74 -11.40
CA LYS A 153 -6.72 2.57 -12.61
C LYS A 153 -7.36 1.84 -13.79
N ALA A 154 -7.09 0.55 -13.94
CA ALA A 154 -7.64 -0.25 -15.04
C ALA A 154 -9.11 -0.67 -14.80
N SER A 155 -9.50 -0.89 -13.53
CA SER A 155 -10.78 -1.51 -13.18
C SER A 155 -11.84 -0.52 -12.68
N TYR A 156 -11.44 0.67 -12.20
CA TYR A 156 -12.32 1.60 -11.47
C TYR A 156 -12.29 3.05 -11.97
N ASN A 157 -11.64 3.33 -13.10
CA ASN A 157 -11.54 4.69 -13.64
C ASN A 157 -11.07 5.73 -12.60
N ILE A 158 -9.88 5.53 -12.04
CA ILE A 158 -9.30 6.39 -11.00
C ILE A 158 -8.73 7.68 -11.60
N ASP A 159 -8.99 8.82 -10.96
CA ASP A 159 -8.30 10.08 -11.22
C ASP A 159 -6.83 9.97 -10.78
N SER A 160 -5.93 9.87 -11.74
CA SER A 160 -4.48 9.68 -11.49
C SER A 160 -3.83 10.82 -10.71
N ASN A 161 -4.48 11.98 -10.60
CA ASN A 161 -4.01 13.13 -9.83
C ASN A 161 -4.59 13.16 -8.40
N LYS A 162 -5.36 12.14 -8.03
CA LYS A 162 -6.05 12.08 -6.73
C LYS A 162 -5.93 10.71 -6.10
N ILE A 163 -4.71 10.23 -5.92
CA ILE A 163 -4.40 8.99 -5.23
C ILE A 163 -3.72 9.33 -3.92
N PHE A 164 -4.30 8.87 -2.81
CA PHE A 164 -3.92 9.24 -1.46
C PHE A 164 -3.63 8.01 -0.60
N SER A 165 -2.84 8.20 0.45
CA SER A 165 -2.61 7.18 1.47
C SER A 165 -2.73 7.79 2.86
N SER A 166 -3.46 7.12 3.74
CA SER A 166 -3.59 7.47 5.15
C SER A 166 -3.34 6.24 6.01
N GLY A 167 -2.79 6.43 7.19
CA GLY A 167 -2.52 5.27 8.04
C GLY A 167 -2.27 5.60 9.50
N MET A 168 -2.55 4.63 10.36
CA MET A 168 -2.30 4.72 11.78
C MET A 168 -0.96 4.05 12.14
N SER A 169 -0.13 4.72 12.96
CA SER A 169 1.12 4.15 13.50
C SER A 169 2.01 3.58 12.38
N LEU A 170 2.31 2.26 12.38
CA LEU A 170 3.11 1.61 11.33
C LEU A 170 2.50 1.80 9.93
N GLY A 171 1.17 1.91 9.81
CA GLY A 171 0.50 2.26 8.57
C GLY A 171 0.79 3.70 8.11
N GLY A 172 0.93 4.63 9.05
CA GLY A 172 1.38 5.99 8.77
C GLY A 172 2.82 6.02 8.23
N PHE A 173 3.74 5.26 8.85
CA PHE A 173 5.10 5.10 8.30
C PHE A 173 5.11 4.49 6.90
N MET A 174 4.20 3.53 6.65
CA MET A 174 4.06 2.98 5.29
C MET A 174 3.52 4.02 4.31
N SER A 175 2.56 4.85 4.71
CA SER A 175 2.08 5.95 3.87
C SER A 175 3.19 6.94 3.51
N TYR A 176 4.07 7.29 4.47
CA TYR A 176 5.28 8.09 4.19
C TYR A 176 6.19 7.41 3.17
N ARG A 177 6.47 6.11 3.37
CA ARG A 177 7.31 5.35 2.45
C ARG A 177 6.72 5.33 1.04
N LEU A 178 5.41 5.10 0.91
CA LEU A 178 4.72 5.13 -0.39
C LEU A 178 4.86 6.49 -1.07
N ALA A 179 4.66 7.60 -0.34
CA ALA A 179 4.80 8.94 -0.90
C ALA A 179 6.24 9.26 -1.35
N CYS A 180 7.24 8.65 -0.73
CA CYS A 180 8.65 8.82 -1.12
C CYS A 180 9.05 7.95 -2.32
N GLU A 181 8.46 6.77 -2.47
CA GLU A 181 8.90 5.78 -3.46
C GLU A 181 7.95 5.65 -4.67
N LEU A 182 6.71 6.19 -4.59
CA LEU A 182 5.70 6.14 -5.65
C LEU A 182 5.22 7.55 -6.03
N GLU A 183 5.54 7.96 -7.25
CA GLU A 183 5.10 9.25 -7.80
C GLU A 183 3.58 9.36 -7.94
N GLU A 184 2.88 8.23 -7.98
CA GLU A 184 1.43 8.17 -8.07
C GLU A 184 0.72 8.59 -6.79
N ILE A 185 1.38 8.58 -5.62
CA ILE A 185 0.80 9.04 -4.36
C ILE A 185 0.91 10.57 -4.26
N ASN A 186 -0.22 11.24 -4.42
CA ASN A 186 -0.27 12.69 -4.50
C ASN A 186 -0.24 13.39 -3.13
N SER A 187 -0.74 12.72 -2.07
CA SER A 187 -0.70 13.24 -0.69
C SER A 187 -0.93 12.11 0.32
N ILE A 188 -0.56 12.39 1.57
CA ILE A 188 -0.76 11.47 2.70
C ILE A 188 -1.41 12.19 3.89
N GLY A 189 -2.04 11.40 4.80
CA GLY A 189 -2.68 11.89 6.03
C GLY A 189 -2.57 10.88 7.18
#